data_7bb0a8cc831c80197cb2f7dab89f12c7
#
_entry.id   7bb0a8cc831c80197cb2f7dab89f12c7
#
_cell.length_a   1.000
_cell.length_b   1.000
_cell.length_c   1.000
_cell.angle_alpha   90.00
_cell.angle_beta   90.00
_cell.angle_gamma   90.00
#
_symmetry.space_group_name_H-M   'P 1'
#
loop_
_entity.id
_entity.type
_entity.pdbx_description
1 polymer ?
#
loop_
_entity_poly.entity_id
_entity_poly.type
_entity_poly.pdbx_seq_one_letter_code
_entity_poly.pdbx_strand_id
1 'polypeptide(L)'
;MSTVLGVIGDIHARWGLLDQVLDALAQGPKLDGVLLVGDFACAGRGHQQTQSRRVDYLLSVDRALKMVAGLGVDVAYVPGNHDHPDLSFMGNLDGKCSDVGGLMIAGIGGAGPDRMGFCYEWDEDEIRARPQHAADVLLSHCPPAGTDFDRLPSGLHVGSQAVLERVKSMHGVAAFGHIHEAHGVGQIGDCLCINPGGLGPPMAHPRVGWIEGTDSVMLKDLRNGTETRAERQQGR
;
A
#
# COMPACT_ATOMS: atom_id res chain seq x y z
N MET A 1 17.26 -11.01 -14.75
CA MET A 1 16.71 -11.26 -13.40
C MET A 1 15.40 -10.49 -13.35
N SER A 2 14.39 -11.02 -12.69
CA SER A 2 13.11 -10.31 -12.50
C SER A 2 13.32 -9.17 -11.49
N THR A 3 12.64 -8.03 -11.68
CA THR A 3 12.61 -6.93 -10.71
C THR A 3 11.96 -7.39 -9.41
N VAL A 4 12.53 -7.00 -8.27
CA VAL A 4 12.00 -7.32 -6.94
C VAL A 4 11.68 -6.03 -6.19
N LEU A 5 10.40 -5.83 -5.84
CA LEU A 5 9.95 -4.70 -5.04
C LEU A 5 9.51 -5.17 -3.65
N GLY A 6 9.99 -4.48 -2.60
CA GLY A 6 9.45 -4.63 -1.25
C GLY A 6 8.11 -3.91 -1.12
N VAL A 7 7.16 -4.47 -0.34
CA VAL A 7 5.87 -3.82 -0.05
C VAL A 7 5.69 -3.70 1.45
N ILE A 8 5.47 -2.47 1.93
CA ILE A 8 5.26 -2.15 3.35
C ILE A 8 3.83 -1.64 3.53
N GLY A 9 3.12 -2.20 4.50
CA GLY A 9 1.77 -1.81 4.89
C GLY A 9 1.72 -0.53 5.73
N ASP A 10 0.54 -0.23 6.23
CA ASP A 10 0.23 0.97 6.98
C ASP A 10 1.10 1.13 8.23
N ILE A 11 1.91 2.19 8.29
CA ILE A 11 3.00 2.34 9.28
C ILE A 11 2.47 2.85 10.63
N HIS A 12 1.56 3.84 10.61
CA HIS A 12 0.96 4.48 11.79
C HIS A 12 1.97 4.86 12.89
N ALA A 13 3.14 5.40 12.50
CA ALA A 13 4.23 5.79 13.40
C ALA A 13 4.76 4.65 14.30
N ARG A 14 4.62 3.38 13.89
CA ARG A 14 5.10 2.20 14.65
C ARG A 14 6.56 1.89 14.30
N TRP A 15 7.46 2.77 14.69
CA TRP A 15 8.87 2.76 14.30
C TRP A 15 9.57 1.42 14.59
N GLY A 16 9.38 0.84 15.77
CA GLY A 16 10.01 -0.43 16.12
C GLY A 16 9.47 -1.64 15.34
N LEU A 17 8.23 -1.58 14.81
CA LEU A 17 7.72 -2.59 13.88
C LEU A 17 8.21 -2.31 12.46
N LEU A 18 8.35 -1.04 12.07
CA LEU A 18 8.95 -0.66 10.80
C LEU A 18 10.41 -1.12 10.74
N ASP A 19 11.21 -0.96 11.81
CA ASP A 19 12.58 -1.48 11.88
C ASP A 19 12.63 -3.00 11.60
N GLN A 20 11.74 -3.78 12.21
CA GLN A 20 11.67 -5.23 11.95
C GLN A 20 11.36 -5.56 10.48
N VAL A 21 10.46 -4.79 9.86
CA VAL A 21 10.11 -4.95 8.43
C VAL A 21 11.30 -4.59 7.54
N LEU A 22 12.01 -3.50 7.85
CA LEU A 22 13.20 -3.07 7.11
C LEU A 22 14.34 -4.08 7.24
N ASP A 23 14.56 -4.64 8.42
CA ASP A 23 15.55 -5.70 8.64
C ASP A 23 15.21 -6.95 7.81
N ALA A 24 13.92 -7.33 7.73
CA ALA A 24 13.48 -8.46 6.92
C ALA A 24 13.66 -8.19 5.41
N LEU A 25 13.40 -6.97 4.95
CA LEU A 25 13.65 -6.56 3.56
C LEU A 25 15.16 -6.60 3.24
N ALA A 26 16.00 -6.09 4.14
CA ALA A 26 17.45 -6.08 3.95
C ALA A 26 18.08 -7.48 3.94
N GLN A 27 17.47 -8.45 4.64
CA GLN A 27 17.90 -9.85 4.70
C GLN A 27 17.26 -10.73 3.61
N GLY A 28 16.26 -10.20 2.91
CA GLY A 28 15.52 -10.89 1.86
C GLY A 28 16.19 -10.86 0.48
N PRO A 29 15.44 -11.09 -0.59
CA PRO A 29 15.93 -10.92 -1.96
C PRO A 29 16.46 -9.50 -2.19
N LYS A 30 17.45 -9.35 -3.07
CA LYS A 30 17.95 -8.02 -3.47
C LYS A 30 16.80 -7.20 -4.05
N LEU A 31 16.55 -6.04 -3.45
CA LEU A 31 15.49 -5.14 -3.88
C LEU A 31 15.97 -4.21 -5.00
N ASP A 32 15.05 -3.89 -5.91
CA ASP A 32 15.16 -2.85 -6.93
C ASP A 32 14.33 -1.62 -6.57
N GLY A 33 13.42 -1.73 -5.59
CA GLY A 33 12.62 -0.63 -5.05
C GLY A 33 11.74 -1.04 -3.88
N VAL A 34 11.08 -0.07 -3.24
CA VAL A 34 10.11 -0.29 -2.15
C VAL A 34 8.85 0.52 -2.38
N LEU A 35 7.69 -0.10 -2.18
CA LEU A 35 6.37 0.50 -2.26
C LEU A 35 5.74 0.61 -0.86
N LEU A 36 5.20 1.80 -0.54
CA LEU A 36 4.48 2.05 0.71
C LEU A 36 3.01 2.34 0.38
N VAL A 37 2.11 1.59 1.01
CA VAL A 37 0.67 1.70 0.70
C VAL A 37 -0.05 2.83 1.44
N GLY A 38 0.67 3.66 2.22
CA GLY A 38 0.13 4.83 2.91
C GLY A 38 0.04 4.68 4.43
N ASP A 39 -0.74 5.58 5.04
CA ASP A 39 -0.94 5.68 6.48
C ASP A 39 0.36 5.71 7.29
N PHE A 40 1.24 6.67 6.96
CA PHE A 40 2.52 6.87 7.64
C PHE A 40 2.36 7.18 9.12
N ALA A 41 1.36 8.02 9.44
CA ALA A 41 1.00 8.46 10.79
C ALA A 41 -0.48 8.86 10.79
N CYS A 42 -0.92 9.61 11.80
CA CYS A 42 -2.30 10.12 11.84
C CYS A 42 -2.30 11.65 11.90
N ALA A 43 -2.70 12.29 10.81
CA ALA A 43 -2.84 13.74 10.73
C ALA A 43 -4.02 14.29 11.56
N GLY A 44 -4.89 13.41 12.06
CA GLY A 44 -6.08 13.76 12.85
C GLY A 44 -7.36 13.78 12.03
N ARG A 45 -8.50 13.92 12.70
CA ARG A 45 -9.83 13.98 12.07
C ARG A 45 -10.44 15.37 12.28
N GLY A 46 -11.10 15.93 11.24
CA GLY A 46 -11.88 17.17 11.35
C GLY A 46 -11.18 18.28 12.15
N HIS A 47 -11.79 18.72 13.26
CA HIS A 47 -11.26 19.78 14.12
C HIS A 47 -9.90 19.47 14.79
N GLN A 48 -9.43 18.23 14.75
CA GLN A 48 -8.10 17.85 15.28
C GLN A 48 -6.95 18.22 14.32
N GLN A 49 -7.25 18.65 13.10
CA GLN A 49 -6.28 19.07 12.09
C GLN A 49 -5.77 20.49 12.39
N THR A 50 -4.88 20.62 13.36
CA THR A 50 -4.25 21.89 13.74
C THR A 50 -2.89 22.05 13.05
N GLN A 51 -2.39 23.31 12.97
CA GLN A 51 -1.07 23.58 12.41
C GLN A 51 0.06 22.81 13.13
N SER A 52 0.01 22.72 14.45
CA SER A 52 0.99 21.96 15.23
C SER A 52 0.97 20.49 14.88
N ARG A 53 -0.22 19.87 14.83
CA ARG A 53 -0.36 18.44 14.43
C ARG A 53 0.13 18.19 13.00
N ARG A 54 -0.10 19.14 12.09
CA ARG A 54 0.41 19.03 10.73
C ARG A 54 1.93 18.99 10.70
N VAL A 55 2.62 19.80 11.50
CA VAL A 55 4.09 19.77 11.61
C VAL A 55 4.56 18.41 12.17
N ASP A 56 3.99 17.95 13.27
CA ASP A 56 4.37 16.66 13.89
C ASP A 56 4.10 15.48 12.94
N TYR A 57 3.00 15.55 12.20
CA TYR A 57 2.67 14.56 11.18
C TYR A 57 3.70 14.55 10.04
N LEU A 58 4.06 15.73 9.48
CA LEU A 58 5.05 15.81 8.41
C LEU A 58 6.44 15.33 8.85
N LEU A 59 6.84 15.59 10.10
CA LEU A 59 8.05 15.03 10.68
C LEU A 59 7.99 13.49 10.79
N SER A 60 6.81 12.94 11.06
CA SER A 60 6.61 11.49 11.09
C SER A 60 6.71 10.87 9.69
N VAL A 61 6.14 11.52 8.67
CA VAL A 61 6.28 11.08 7.26
C VAL A 61 7.75 11.13 6.82
N ASP A 62 8.44 12.26 7.07
CA ASP A 62 9.86 12.42 6.76
C ASP A 62 10.73 11.33 7.42
N ARG A 63 10.43 11.03 8.69
CA ARG A 63 11.10 9.95 9.42
C ARG A 63 10.89 8.60 8.76
N ALA A 64 9.65 8.23 8.43
CA ALA A 64 9.34 6.96 7.78
C ALA A 64 10.10 6.83 6.44
N LEU A 65 10.02 7.86 5.60
CA LEU A 65 10.68 7.86 4.29
C LEU A 65 12.21 7.76 4.43
N LYS A 66 12.83 8.44 5.40
CA LYS A 66 14.27 8.33 5.68
C LYS A 66 14.67 6.94 6.16
N MET A 67 13.87 6.30 7.01
CA MET A 67 14.13 4.94 7.46
C MET A 67 14.11 3.98 6.27
N VAL A 68 13.09 4.06 5.39
CA VAL A 68 12.98 3.21 4.20
C VAL A 68 14.08 3.50 3.19
N ALA A 69 14.42 4.77 2.96
CA ALA A 69 15.53 5.17 2.09
C ALA A 69 16.90 4.62 2.55
N GLY A 70 17.03 4.25 3.82
CA GLY A 70 18.20 3.55 4.35
C GLY A 70 18.48 2.19 3.69
N LEU A 71 17.52 1.60 2.98
CA LEU A 71 17.73 0.40 2.17
C LEU A 71 18.51 0.67 0.88
N GLY A 72 18.72 1.94 0.48
CA GLY A 72 19.53 2.34 -0.67
C GLY A 72 18.89 2.05 -2.03
N VAL A 73 17.56 1.95 -2.09
CA VAL A 73 16.78 1.70 -3.31
C VAL A 73 15.70 2.79 -3.50
N ASP A 74 15.10 2.85 -4.69
CA ASP A 74 14.01 3.78 -4.97
C ASP A 74 12.79 3.48 -4.10
N VAL A 75 12.15 4.55 -3.61
CA VAL A 75 10.96 4.48 -2.76
C VAL A 75 9.81 5.19 -3.45
N ALA A 76 8.69 4.48 -3.62
CA ALA A 76 7.44 5.07 -4.08
C ALA A 76 6.32 4.81 -3.06
N TYR A 77 5.35 5.72 -3.00
CA TYR A 77 4.26 5.60 -2.07
C TYR A 77 2.98 6.28 -2.58
N VAL A 78 1.88 5.96 -1.94
CA VAL A 78 0.64 6.73 -1.98
C VAL A 78 0.28 7.18 -0.56
N PRO A 79 -0.35 8.35 -0.35
CA PRO A 79 -0.92 8.71 0.95
C PRO A 79 -2.09 7.77 1.31
N GLY A 80 -2.24 7.42 2.59
CA GLY A 80 -3.45 6.76 3.07
C GLY A 80 -4.54 7.75 3.48
N ASN A 81 -5.65 7.24 4.04
CA ASN A 81 -6.76 8.13 4.47
C ASN A 81 -6.44 8.90 5.76
N HIS A 82 -5.51 8.41 6.58
CA HIS A 82 -4.99 9.15 7.74
C HIS A 82 -3.94 10.20 7.36
N ASP A 83 -3.47 10.18 6.11
CA ASP A 83 -2.46 11.11 5.60
C ASP A 83 -3.11 12.35 4.97
N HIS A 84 -2.32 13.42 4.79
CA HIS A 84 -2.76 14.56 3.98
C HIS A 84 -2.65 14.25 2.49
N PRO A 85 -3.65 14.63 1.66
CA PRO A 85 -3.60 14.40 0.21
C PRO A 85 -2.49 15.18 -0.49
N ASP A 86 -2.03 16.29 0.10
CA ASP A 86 -1.04 17.20 -0.48
C ASP A 86 0.41 16.89 -0.06
N LEU A 87 0.74 15.62 0.25
CA LEU A 87 2.11 15.21 0.53
C LEU A 87 3.03 15.48 -0.66
N SER A 88 4.06 16.30 -0.45
CA SER A 88 5.00 16.75 -1.50
C SER A 88 6.38 16.10 -1.40
N PHE A 89 6.55 15.05 -0.60
CA PHE A 89 7.80 14.29 -0.58
C PHE A 89 8.01 13.52 -1.88
N MET A 90 9.29 13.34 -2.24
CA MET A 90 9.65 12.55 -3.44
C MET A 90 9.11 11.13 -3.35
N GLY A 91 8.68 10.57 -4.47
CA GLY A 91 8.11 9.22 -4.54
C GLY A 91 6.59 9.15 -4.37
N ASN A 92 5.89 10.28 -4.15
CA ASN A 92 4.42 10.30 -4.13
C ASN A 92 3.85 10.05 -5.53
N LEU A 93 3.13 8.94 -5.68
CA LEU A 93 2.50 8.51 -6.93
C LEU A 93 0.97 8.74 -6.97
N ASP A 94 0.36 9.40 -5.98
CA ASP A 94 -1.08 9.62 -5.99
C ASP A 94 -1.53 10.38 -7.24
N GLY A 95 -2.39 9.74 -8.04
CA GLY A 95 -2.86 10.25 -9.34
C GLY A 95 -1.77 10.31 -10.44
N LYS A 96 -0.64 9.64 -10.25
CA LYS A 96 0.52 9.64 -11.14
C LYS A 96 1.01 8.22 -11.42
N CYS A 97 2.00 8.12 -12.32
CA CYS A 97 2.78 6.91 -12.52
C CYS A 97 4.27 7.24 -12.65
N SER A 98 5.11 6.29 -12.27
CA SER A 98 6.57 6.38 -12.45
C SER A 98 7.18 4.99 -12.54
N ASP A 99 8.34 4.90 -13.18
CA ASP A 99 9.18 3.70 -13.12
C ASP A 99 9.82 3.55 -11.73
N VAL A 100 9.78 2.36 -11.18
CA VAL A 100 10.48 1.96 -9.94
C VAL A 100 11.10 0.60 -10.18
N GLY A 101 12.42 0.56 -10.24
CA GLY A 101 13.17 -0.67 -10.45
C GLY A 101 12.89 -1.36 -11.80
N GLY A 102 12.40 -0.64 -12.80
CA GLY A 102 12.06 -1.16 -14.12
C GLY A 102 10.61 -1.62 -14.29
N LEU A 103 9.74 -1.40 -13.28
CA LEU A 103 8.29 -1.59 -13.38
C LEU A 103 7.56 -0.24 -13.34
N MET A 104 6.56 -0.06 -14.18
CA MET A 104 5.69 1.12 -14.15
C MET A 104 4.66 0.99 -13.03
N ILE A 105 4.72 1.88 -12.05
CA ILE A 105 3.83 1.90 -10.89
C ILE A 105 2.83 3.06 -11.03
N ALA A 106 1.53 2.79 -10.97
CA ALA A 106 0.50 3.82 -10.88
C ALA A 106 -0.09 3.88 -9.47
N GLY A 107 -0.42 5.09 -8.97
CA GLY A 107 -0.84 5.30 -7.59
C GLY A 107 -2.26 5.83 -7.42
N ILE A 108 -2.96 5.32 -6.38
CA ILE A 108 -4.25 5.84 -5.88
C ILE A 108 -4.14 5.97 -4.36
N GLY A 109 -4.05 7.21 -3.87
CA GLY A 109 -4.06 7.50 -2.43
C GLY A 109 -5.47 7.69 -1.88
N GLY A 110 -5.55 7.77 -0.53
CA GLY A 110 -6.80 7.95 0.20
C GLY A 110 -7.68 6.70 0.24
N ALA A 111 -8.84 6.80 0.86
CA ALA A 111 -9.85 5.74 0.91
C ALA A 111 -11.27 6.28 0.74
N GLY A 112 -12.19 5.39 0.39
CA GLY A 112 -13.61 5.64 0.20
C GLY A 112 -14.35 4.33 -0.05
N PRO A 113 -15.65 4.37 -0.39
CA PRO A 113 -16.47 5.60 -0.56
C PRO A 113 -16.99 6.19 0.76
N ASP A 114 -16.92 5.44 1.88
CA ASP A 114 -17.42 5.90 3.16
C ASP A 114 -16.55 7.02 3.73
N ARG A 115 -17.19 8.12 4.15
CA ARG A 115 -16.51 9.28 4.73
C ARG A 115 -16.64 9.25 6.26
N MET A 116 -15.50 9.02 6.93
CA MET A 116 -15.40 8.91 8.40
C MET A 116 -14.73 10.14 9.04
N GLY A 117 -14.46 11.19 8.24
CA GLY A 117 -13.85 12.45 8.66
C GLY A 117 -12.32 12.41 8.75
N PHE A 118 -11.67 11.48 8.07
CA PHE A 118 -10.22 11.47 7.90
C PHE A 118 -9.75 12.54 6.91
N CYS A 119 -8.44 12.72 6.79
CA CYS A 119 -7.87 13.79 5.98
C CYS A 119 -8.05 13.56 4.49
N TYR A 120 -7.98 12.30 4.04
CA TYR A 120 -7.99 11.98 2.63
C TYR A 120 -9.03 10.90 2.31
N GLU A 121 -10.26 11.34 2.10
CA GLU A 121 -11.40 10.49 1.73
C GLU A 121 -12.06 11.03 0.47
N TRP A 122 -12.51 10.13 -0.39
CA TRP A 122 -13.11 10.43 -1.70
C TRP A 122 -14.33 9.53 -1.95
N ASP A 123 -15.14 9.87 -2.95
CA ASP A 123 -16.21 9.03 -3.45
C ASP A 123 -15.80 8.27 -4.73
N GLU A 124 -16.64 7.31 -5.14
CA GLU A 124 -16.35 6.43 -6.30
C GLU A 124 -16.16 7.22 -7.59
N ASP A 125 -16.94 8.29 -7.81
CA ASP A 125 -16.90 9.06 -9.03
C ASP A 125 -15.62 9.91 -9.13
N GLU A 126 -15.10 10.38 -7.99
CA GLU A 126 -13.79 11.04 -7.92
C GLU A 126 -12.67 10.11 -8.42
N ILE A 127 -12.70 8.82 -8.06
CA ILE A 127 -11.69 7.85 -8.51
C ILE A 127 -11.90 7.45 -9.98
N ARG A 128 -13.15 7.27 -10.42
CA ARG A 128 -13.44 6.97 -11.84
C ARG A 128 -13.00 8.10 -12.76
N ALA A 129 -13.13 9.36 -12.32
CA ALA A 129 -12.71 10.54 -13.08
C ALA A 129 -11.19 10.72 -13.19
N ARG A 130 -10.39 10.08 -12.32
CA ARG A 130 -8.94 10.19 -12.39
C ARG A 130 -8.37 9.46 -13.61
N PRO A 131 -7.29 9.99 -14.20
CA PRO A 131 -6.61 9.31 -15.30
C PRO A 131 -6.23 7.87 -14.92
N GLN A 132 -6.46 6.95 -15.86
CA GLN A 132 -5.97 5.59 -15.74
C GLN A 132 -4.64 5.50 -16.51
N HIS A 133 -3.57 5.22 -15.77
CA HIS A 133 -2.26 5.01 -16.36
C HIS A 133 -2.05 3.53 -16.68
N ALA A 134 -1.45 3.23 -17.82
CA ALA A 134 -0.95 1.89 -18.09
C ALA A 134 0.21 1.60 -17.14
N ALA A 135 0.10 0.54 -16.36
CA ALA A 135 1.08 0.21 -15.31
C ALA A 135 1.19 -1.31 -15.12
N ASP A 136 2.38 -1.73 -14.70
CA ASP A 136 2.67 -3.10 -14.29
C ASP A 136 2.15 -3.35 -12.86
N VAL A 137 2.19 -2.31 -12.02
CA VAL A 137 1.71 -2.38 -10.63
C VAL A 137 0.76 -1.22 -10.32
N LEU A 138 -0.38 -1.52 -9.74
CA LEU A 138 -1.26 -0.55 -9.09
C LEU A 138 -0.96 -0.51 -7.60
N LEU A 139 -0.51 0.63 -7.11
CA LEU A 139 -0.34 0.92 -5.69
C LEU A 139 -1.56 1.70 -5.21
N SER A 140 -2.47 1.06 -4.48
CA SER A 140 -3.69 1.70 -3.98
C SER A 140 -3.77 1.59 -2.47
N HIS A 141 -4.02 2.70 -1.76
CA HIS A 141 -4.26 2.58 -0.32
C HIS A 141 -5.57 1.82 -0.06
N CYS A 142 -6.67 2.27 -0.68
CA CYS A 142 -7.97 1.59 -0.55
C CYS A 142 -8.01 0.28 -1.34
N PRO A 143 -8.48 -0.83 -0.75
CA PRO A 143 -8.61 -2.10 -1.44
C PRO A 143 -9.85 -2.17 -2.34
N PRO A 144 -9.91 -3.15 -3.29
CA PRO A 144 -11.04 -3.39 -4.17
C PRO A 144 -12.23 -4.01 -3.42
N ALA A 145 -13.44 -3.52 -3.70
CA ALA A 145 -14.68 -3.93 -3.04
C ALA A 145 -15.06 -5.39 -3.31
N GLY A 146 -15.63 -6.07 -2.30
CA GLY A 146 -16.21 -7.40 -2.43
C GLY A 146 -15.18 -8.52 -2.60
N THR A 147 -13.98 -8.32 -2.08
CA THR A 147 -12.85 -9.25 -2.17
C THR A 147 -12.36 -9.67 -0.79
N ASP A 148 -11.38 -10.56 -0.73
CA ASP A 148 -10.75 -10.91 0.55
C ASP A 148 -9.87 -9.77 1.10
N PHE A 149 -9.55 -8.76 0.29
CA PHE A 149 -8.70 -7.63 0.67
C PHE A 149 -9.42 -6.46 1.35
N ASP A 150 -10.78 -6.47 1.35
CA ASP A 150 -11.60 -5.42 1.96
C ASP A 150 -12.55 -5.93 3.04
N ARG A 151 -12.41 -7.20 3.44
CA ARG A 151 -13.35 -7.87 4.34
C ARG A 151 -12.96 -7.66 5.80
N LEU A 152 -13.85 -7.02 6.56
CA LEU A 152 -13.73 -6.90 8.00
C LEU A 152 -14.01 -8.24 8.72
N PRO A 153 -13.58 -8.41 9.98
CA PRO A 153 -13.92 -9.60 10.79
C PRO A 153 -15.43 -9.83 10.96
N SER A 154 -16.23 -8.78 10.84
CA SER A 154 -17.71 -8.85 10.83
C SER A 154 -18.29 -9.48 9.55
N GLY A 155 -17.47 -9.65 8.52
CA GLY A 155 -17.86 -10.09 7.19
C GLY A 155 -18.30 -8.95 6.26
N LEU A 156 -18.36 -7.70 6.74
CA LEU A 156 -18.67 -6.53 5.92
C LEU A 156 -17.52 -6.23 4.96
N HIS A 157 -17.83 -5.86 3.72
CA HIS A 157 -16.92 -5.36 2.72
C HIS A 157 -16.95 -3.84 2.70
N VAL A 158 -15.77 -3.21 2.73
CA VAL A 158 -15.61 -1.75 2.89
C VAL A 158 -14.65 -1.12 1.85
N GLY A 159 -14.32 -1.87 0.81
CA GLY A 159 -13.47 -1.41 -0.29
C GLY A 159 -14.22 -0.59 -1.35
N SER A 160 -13.51 -0.20 -2.40
CA SER A 160 -14.00 0.63 -3.49
C SER A 160 -14.32 -0.17 -4.76
N GLN A 161 -15.48 0.10 -5.36
CA GLN A 161 -15.88 -0.44 -6.66
C GLN A 161 -15.01 0.14 -7.79
N ALA A 162 -14.67 1.43 -7.73
CA ALA A 162 -13.80 2.04 -8.72
C ALA A 162 -12.39 1.43 -8.72
N VAL A 163 -11.86 1.09 -7.53
CA VAL A 163 -10.59 0.36 -7.42
C VAL A 163 -10.74 -1.06 -7.97
N LEU A 164 -11.86 -1.75 -7.69
CA LEU A 164 -12.13 -3.09 -8.25
C LEU A 164 -12.19 -3.08 -9.78
N GLU A 165 -12.84 -2.06 -10.37
CA GLU A 165 -12.91 -1.88 -11.83
C GLU A 165 -11.51 -1.75 -12.42
N ARG A 166 -10.62 -0.95 -11.80
CA ARG A 166 -9.23 -0.80 -12.25
C ARG A 166 -8.42 -2.09 -12.12
N VAL A 167 -8.50 -2.77 -10.99
CA VAL A 167 -7.80 -4.05 -10.76
C VAL A 167 -8.22 -5.10 -11.78
N LYS A 168 -9.54 -5.21 -12.06
CA LYS A 168 -10.06 -6.16 -13.06
C LYS A 168 -9.62 -5.88 -14.49
N SER A 169 -9.27 -4.63 -14.79
CA SER A 169 -8.78 -4.24 -16.12
C SER A 169 -7.28 -4.44 -16.31
N MET A 170 -6.55 -4.84 -15.24
CA MET A 170 -5.10 -5.00 -15.26
C MET A 170 -4.66 -6.44 -15.52
N HIS A 171 -3.49 -6.53 -16.16
CA HIS A 171 -2.73 -7.76 -16.26
C HIS A 171 -1.35 -7.52 -15.62
N GLY A 172 -1.31 -7.50 -14.29
CA GLY A 172 -0.13 -7.09 -13.53
C GLY A 172 -0.28 -7.45 -12.06
N VAL A 173 0.14 -6.54 -11.18
CA VAL A 173 0.04 -6.67 -9.72
C VAL A 173 -0.70 -5.49 -9.13
N ALA A 174 -1.44 -5.70 -8.03
CA ALA A 174 -2.00 -4.62 -7.23
C ALA A 174 -1.63 -4.79 -5.75
N ALA A 175 -1.16 -3.72 -5.12
CA ALA A 175 -0.82 -3.68 -3.70
C ALA A 175 -1.76 -2.74 -2.96
N PHE A 176 -2.27 -3.19 -1.80
CA PHE A 176 -3.28 -2.49 -1.00
C PHE A 176 -2.84 -2.30 0.45
N GLY A 177 -3.48 -1.36 1.15
CA GLY A 177 -3.40 -1.13 2.59
C GLY A 177 -4.79 -1.01 3.22
N HIS A 178 -4.96 -0.05 4.15
CA HIS A 178 -6.20 0.40 4.75
C HIS A 178 -6.89 -0.64 5.65
N ILE A 179 -7.20 -1.83 5.14
CA ILE A 179 -7.88 -2.88 5.91
C ILE A 179 -6.82 -3.87 6.43
N HIS A 180 -6.32 -3.60 7.64
CA HIS A 180 -5.22 -4.33 8.25
C HIS A 180 -5.53 -5.81 8.48
N GLU A 181 -6.80 -6.12 8.76
CA GLU A 181 -7.30 -7.48 9.01
C GLU A 181 -7.36 -8.31 7.72
N ALA A 182 -7.52 -7.65 6.57
CA ALA A 182 -7.65 -8.28 5.26
C ALA A 182 -6.27 -8.46 4.56
N HIS A 183 -5.22 -8.69 5.36
CA HIS A 183 -3.88 -8.98 4.83
C HIS A 183 -3.85 -10.33 4.12
N GLY A 184 -3.06 -10.41 3.07
CA GLY A 184 -2.91 -11.64 2.30
C GLY A 184 -2.36 -11.43 0.90
N VAL A 185 -2.29 -12.53 0.15
CA VAL A 185 -2.00 -12.55 -1.28
C VAL A 185 -3.09 -13.32 -2.01
N GLY A 186 -3.34 -12.98 -3.26
CA GLY A 186 -4.37 -13.64 -4.07
C GLY A 186 -4.39 -13.14 -5.51
N GLN A 187 -5.51 -13.37 -6.21
CA GLN A 187 -5.69 -12.96 -7.58
C GLN A 187 -7.12 -12.47 -7.83
N ILE A 188 -7.27 -11.40 -8.58
CA ILE A 188 -8.55 -10.84 -9.01
C ILE A 188 -8.50 -10.71 -10.54
N GLY A 189 -9.26 -11.56 -11.26
CA GLY A 189 -9.11 -11.66 -12.70
C GLY A 189 -7.68 -12.06 -13.07
N ASP A 190 -7.02 -11.28 -13.92
CA ASP A 190 -5.61 -11.52 -14.31
C ASP A 190 -4.60 -10.73 -13.46
N CYS A 191 -5.03 -10.06 -12.40
CA CYS A 191 -4.19 -9.25 -11.54
C CYS A 191 -3.82 -10.02 -10.26
N LEU A 192 -2.53 -10.20 -9.98
CA LEU A 192 -2.05 -10.68 -8.67
C LEU A 192 -2.19 -9.57 -7.64
N CYS A 193 -2.57 -9.92 -6.41
CA CYS A 193 -2.90 -8.95 -5.38
C CYS A 193 -2.16 -9.24 -4.08
N ILE A 194 -1.74 -8.18 -3.37
CA ILE A 194 -1.10 -8.26 -2.06
C ILE A 194 -1.59 -7.13 -1.15
N ASN A 195 -1.92 -7.48 0.10
CA ASN A 195 -2.11 -6.55 1.21
C ASN A 195 -1.20 -6.98 2.37
N PRO A 196 -0.15 -6.22 2.72
CA PRO A 196 0.72 -6.56 3.86
C PRO A 196 0.05 -6.39 5.23
N GLY A 197 -1.12 -5.76 5.29
CA GLY A 197 -1.76 -5.35 6.53
C GLY A 197 -1.12 -4.11 7.13
N GLY A 198 -1.34 -3.87 8.43
CA GLY A 198 -0.85 -2.67 9.10
C GLY A 198 0.08 -2.97 10.29
N LEU A 199 1.04 -2.07 10.50
CA LEU A 199 1.89 -2.03 11.70
C LEU A 199 1.17 -1.34 12.86
N GLY A 200 0.11 -0.55 12.55
CA GLY A 200 -0.72 0.13 13.52
C GLY A 200 -1.94 -0.67 14.00
N PRO A 201 -2.71 -0.09 14.96
CA PRO A 201 -3.97 -0.69 15.38
C PRO A 201 -4.98 -0.75 14.22
N PRO A 202 -5.99 -1.65 14.27
CA PRO A 202 -6.30 -2.54 15.38
C PRO A 202 -5.43 -3.80 15.44
N MET A 203 -4.75 -4.16 14.37
CA MET A 203 -4.01 -5.42 14.21
C MET A 203 -2.52 -5.17 14.01
N ALA A 204 -1.89 -4.39 14.90
CA ALA A 204 -0.45 -4.12 14.86
C ALA A 204 0.38 -5.41 14.71
N HIS A 205 0.83 -5.70 13.47
CA HIS A 205 1.49 -6.97 13.17
C HIS A 205 2.55 -6.79 12.07
N PRO A 206 3.82 -7.09 12.36
CA PRO A 206 4.89 -6.93 11.36
C PRO A 206 4.77 -8.02 10.29
N ARG A 207 4.41 -7.60 9.10
CA ARG A 207 4.45 -8.38 7.87
C ARG A 207 5.18 -7.59 6.81
N VAL A 208 5.74 -8.29 5.86
CA VAL A 208 6.44 -7.70 4.72
C VAL A 208 6.04 -8.43 3.46
N GLY A 209 5.83 -7.66 2.38
CA GLY A 209 5.50 -8.19 1.07
C GLY A 209 6.66 -8.08 0.08
N TRP A 210 6.64 -8.93 -0.93
CA TRP A 210 7.48 -8.83 -2.12
C TRP A 210 6.66 -9.03 -3.38
N ILE A 211 7.01 -8.26 -4.39
CA ILE A 211 6.54 -8.39 -5.77
C ILE A 211 7.74 -8.80 -6.61
N GLU A 212 7.65 -9.90 -7.34
CA GLU A 212 8.71 -10.40 -8.24
C GLU A 212 8.21 -10.29 -9.69
N GLY A 213 8.61 -9.23 -10.38
CA GLY A 213 8.07 -8.86 -11.69
C GLY A 213 6.56 -8.65 -11.64
N THR A 214 5.85 -9.20 -12.63
CA THR A 214 4.37 -9.26 -12.64
C THR A 214 3.86 -10.67 -12.38
N ASP A 215 4.74 -11.61 -12.01
CA ASP A 215 4.47 -13.04 -12.04
C ASP A 215 4.28 -13.67 -10.66
N SER A 216 4.75 -13.00 -9.60
CA SER A 216 4.66 -13.53 -8.24
C SER A 216 4.53 -12.41 -7.19
N VAL A 217 3.72 -12.68 -6.17
CA VAL A 217 3.63 -11.88 -4.94
C VAL A 217 3.77 -12.79 -3.73
N MET A 218 4.52 -12.34 -2.72
CA MET A 218 4.75 -13.08 -1.49
C MET A 218 4.54 -12.20 -0.28
N LEU A 219 3.92 -12.74 0.76
CA LEU A 219 3.74 -12.12 2.07
C LEU A 219 4.37 -12.99 3.14
N LYS A 220 5.18 -12.40 4.01
CA LYS A 220 5.79 -13.05 5.17
C LYS A 220 5.32 -12.42 6.47
N ASP A 221 4.86 -13.25 7.38
CA ASP A 221 4.56 -12.90 8.76
C ASP A 221 5.84 -13.02 9.59
N LEU A 222 6.31 -11.91 10.18
CA LEU A 222 7.58 -11.88 10.90
C LEU A 222 7.50 -12.42 12.33
N ARG A 223 6.28 -12.66 12.86
CA ARG A 223 6.11 -13.25 14.20
C ARG A 223 6.27 -14.76 14.19
N ASN A 224 5.79 -15.41 13.16
CA ASN A 224 5.77 -16.89 13.08
C ASN A 224 6.55 -17.46 11.89
N GLY A 225 7.06 -16.60 11.00
CA GLY A 225 7.84 -17.00 9.82
C GLY A 225 6.99 -17.57 8.69
N THR A 226 5.65 -17.56 8.79
CA THR A 226 4.78 -18.08 7.73
C THR A 226 4.91 -17.24 6.46
N GLU A 227 5.07 -17.90 5.32
CA GLU A 227 5.07 -17.30 4.00
C GLU A 227 3.86 -17.77 3.21
N THR A 228 3.18 -16.82 2.54
CA THR A 228 2.11 -17.10 1.58
C THR A 228 2.47 -16.48 0.24
N ARG A 229 2.18 -17.19 -0.85
CA ARG A 229 2.56 -16.78 -2.20
C ARG A 229 1.37 -16.95 -3.16
N ALA A 230 1.24 -16.02 -4.09
CA ALA A 230 0.40 -16.18 -5.28
C ALA A 230 1.27 -15.98 -6.52
N GLU A 231 1.12 -16.86 -7.50
CA GLU A 231 1.92 -16.87 -8.73
C GLU A 231 1.00 -16.95 -9.94
N ARG A 232 1.41 -16.27 -11.00
CA ARG A 232 0.73 -16.38 -12.28
C ARG A 232 0.96 -17.78 -12.85
N GLN A 233 -0.12 -18.47 -13.17
CA GLN A 233 0.01 -19.75 -13.87
C GLN A 233 0.60 -19.48 -15.25
N GLN A 234 1.78 -20.04 -15.51
CA GLN A 234 2.32 -20.04 -16.87
C GLN A 234 1.36 -20.85 -17.73
N GLY A 235 0.75 -20.21 -18.72
CA GLY A 235 -0.13 -20.89 -19.68
C GLY A 235 0.60 -22.06 -20.32
N ARG A 236 -0.01 -23.23 -20.24
CA ARG A 236 0.44 -24.43 -20.96
C ARG A 236 0.23 -24.26 -22.45
#